data_edd35b045baa457b06038ecd148dce5f
#
_entry.id   edd35b045baa457b06038ecd148dce5f
#
_cell.length_a   1.000
_cell.length_b   1.000
_cell.length_c   1.000
_cell.angle_alpha   90.00
_cell.angle_beta   90.00
_cell.angle_gamma   90.00
#
_symmetry.space_group_name_H-M   'P 1'
#
loop_
_entity.id
_entity.type
_entity.pdbx_description
1 polymer ?
#
loop_
_entity_poly.entity_id
_entity_poly.type
_entity_poly.pdbx_seq_one_letter_code
_entity_poly.pdbx_strand_id
1 'polypeptide(L)'
;MLSAMLFSIATVALCQFALYYWRAVLTGVASQPISSRILEAANVEEQLLSGDHFPKLADLYALTPELKGKGGGLGFVGAYYHLMKRLGQAFGRFAPSASSWSEREQQLCARYAAVQIGRRLEANLAQAASLRSC
;
A
#
# COMPACT_ATOMS: atom_id res chain seq x y z
N MET A 1 -16.53 -34.11 -11.62
CA MET A 1 -15.82 -34.06 -10.32
C MET A 1 -14.34 -33.75 -10.47
N LEU A 2 -13.59 -34.51 -11.26
CA LEU A 2 -12.15 -34.31 -11.48
C LEU A 2 -11.81 -32.92 -12.05
N SER A 3 -12.56 -32.43 -13.02
CA SER A 3 -12.35 -31.11 -13.62
C SER A 3 -12.59 -29.96 -12.61
N ALA A 4 -13.58 -30.10 -11.74
CA ALA A 4 -13.85 -29.11 -10.70
C ALA A 4 -12.73 -29.05 -9.65
N MET A 5 -12.19 -30.21 -9.27
CA MET A 5 -11.04 -30.28 -8.37
C MET A 5 -9.77 -29.66 -8.99
N LEU A 6 -9.48 -29.96 -10.24
CA LEU A 6 -8.34 -29.38 -10.96
C LEU A 6 -8.49 -27.86 -11.10
N PHE A 7 -9.70 -27.39 -11.40
CA PHE A 7 -9.97 -25.94 -11.48
C PHE A 7 -9.79 -25.26 -10.13
N SER A 8 -10.27 -25.87 -9.04
CA SER A 8 -10.09 -25.34 -7.69
C SER A 8 -8.61 -25.24 -7.29
N ILE A 9 -7.84 -26.29 -7.55
CA ILE A 9 -6.40 -26.32 -7.26
C ILE A 9 -5.65 -25.25 -8.08
N ALA A 10 -5.96 -25.14 -9.37
CA ALA A 10 -5.37 -24.14 -10.24
C ALA A 10 -5.70 -22.72 -9.79
N THR A 11 -6.96 -22.47 -9.37
CA THR A 11 -7.39 -21.16 -8.86
C THR A 11 -6.67 -20.79 -7.56
N VAL A 12 -6.56 -21.74 -6.63
CA VAL A 12 -5.82 -21.53 -5.37
C VAL A 12 -4.35 -21.24 -5.63
N ALA A 13 -3.70 -22.03 -6.51
CA ALA A 13 -2.31 -21.80 -6.89
C ALA A 13 -2.09 -20.43 -7.54
N LEU A 14 -3.00 -20.02 -8.43
CA LEU A 14 -2.96 -18.71 -9.08
C LEU A 14 -3.12 -17.57 -8.06
N CYS A 15 -4.07 -17.70 -7.13
CA CYS A 15 -4.27 -16.72 -6.05
C CYS A 15 -3.04 -16.60 -5.14
N GLN A 16 -2.44 -17.73 -4.77
CA GLN A 16 -1.20 -17.73 -3.96
C GLN A 16 -0.06 -17.05 -4.71
N PHE A 17 0.10 -17.34 -6.01
CA PHE A 17 1.13 -16.71 -6.83
C PHE A 17 0.89 -15.21 -6.97
N ALA A 18 -0.34 -14.78 -7.21
CA ALA A 18 -0.70 -13.38 -7.32
C ALA A 18 -0.45 -12.63 -6.00
N LEU A 19 -0.81 -13.22 -4.87
CA LEU A 19 -0.55 -12.64 -3.54
C LEU A 19 0.95 -12.56 -3.25
N TYR A 20 1.72 -13.59 -3.58
CA TYR A 20 3.17 -13.60 -3.42
C TYR A 20 3.83 -12.50 -4.26
N TYR A 21 3.47 -12.41 -5.53
CA TYR A 21 3.97 -11.37 -6.43
C TYR A 21 3.62 -9.96 -5.94
N TRP A 22 2.35 -9.77 -5.56
CA TRP A 22 1.87 -8.50 -5.02
C TRP A 22 2.63 -8.09 -3.75
N ARG A 23 2.83 -9.03 -2.85
CA ARG A 23 3.59 -8.80 -1.63
C ARG A 23 5.05 -8.45 -1.90
N ALA A 24 5.67 -9.08 -2.88
CA ALA A 24 7.02 -8.75 -3.30
C ALA A 24 7.11 -7.31 -3.84
N VAL A 25 6.14 -6.88 -4.63
CA VAL A 25 6.04 -5.49 -5.13
C VAL A 25 5.84 -4.50 -3.97
N LEU A 26 4.92 -4.78 -3.05
CA LEU A 26 4.69 -3.94 -1.87
C LEU A 26 5.96 -3.79 -1.02
N THR A 27 6.64 -4.89 -0.75
CA THR A 27 7.87 -4.90 0.05
C THR A 27 8.99 -4.14 -0.65
N GLY A 28 9.12 -4.32 -1.96
CA GLY A 28 10.13 -3.61 -2.77
C GLY A 28 9.94 -2.10 -2.76
N VAL A 29 8.71 -1.63 -2.85
CA VAL A 29 8.42 -0.19 -2.77
C VAL A 29 8.51 0.32 -1.33
N ALA A 30 7.98 -0.42 -0.36
CA ALA A 30 8.00 -0.03 1.05
C ALA A 30 9.41 0.03 1.66
N SER A 31 10.40 -0.64 1.07
CA SER A 31 11.80 -0.57 1.49
C SER A 31 12.50 0.73 1.08
N GLN A 32 11.89 1.53 0.20
CA GLN A 32 12.47 2.79 -0.22
C GLN A 32 12.33 3.88 0.85
N PRO A 33 13.26 4.84 0.91
CA PRO A 33 13.19 5.93 1.87
C PRO A 33 11.94 6.78 1.62
N ILE A 34 11.27 7.15 2.70
CA ILE A 34 10.09 8.02 2.66
C ILE A 34 10.57 9.47 2.66
N SER A 35 9.98 10.30 1.80
CA SER A 35 10.28 11.72 1.77
C SER A 35 9.96 12.39 3.13
N SER A 36 10.89 13.14 3.69
CA SER A 36 10.71 13.88 4.95
C SER A 36 9.49 14.81 4.93
N ARG A 37 9.18 15.36 3.76
CA ARG A 37 8.01 16.23 3.57
C ARG A 37 6.69 15.50 3.78
N ILE A 38 6.61 14.23 3.41
CA ILE A 38 5.41 13.42 3.65
C ILE A 38 5.27 13.07 5.12
N LEU A 39 6.37 12.75 5.78
CA LEU A 39 6.38 12.48 7.22
C LEU A 39 5.97 13.70 8.02
N GLU A 40 6.44 14.87 7.64
CA GLU A 40 6.05 16.14 8.23
C GLU A 40 4.58 16.48 7.97
N ALA A 41 4.08 16.29 6.74
CA ALA A 41 2.68 16.50 6.40
C ALA A 41 1.73 15.54 7.13
N ALA A 42 2.16 14.30 7.34
CA ALA A 42 1.42 13.31 8.13
C ALA A 42 1.58 13.51 9.65
N ASN A 43 2.50 14.38 10.06
CA ASN A 43 2.89 14.62 11.46
C ASN A 43 3.27 13.32 12.19
N VAL A 44 4.06 12.49 11.52
CA VAL A 44 4.48 11.16 12.01
C VAL A 44 5.95 10.95 11.69
N GLU A 45 6.69 10.42 12.65
CA GLU A 45 8.04 9.93 12.42
C GLU A 45 8.01 8.60 11.64
N GLU A 46 9.00 8.36 10.78
CA GLU A 46 9.08 7.15 9.95
C GLU A 46 9.00 5.86 10.78
N GLN A 47 9.58 5.87 11.97
CA GLN A 47 9.59 4.71 12.88
C GLN A 47 8.22 4.44 13.52
N LEU A 48 7.37 5.47 13.62
CA LEU A 48 6.04 5.40 14.22
C LEU A 48 4.94 5.18 13.17
N LEU A 49 5.30 5.07 11.90
CA LEU A 49 4.34 4.85 10.83
C LEU A 49 3.68 3.48 11.01
N SER A 50 2.40 3.49 11.33
CA SER A 50 1.58 2.28 11.53
C SER A 50 0.46 2.19 10.50
N GLY A 51 -0.22 1.04 10.46
CA GLY A 51 -1.36 0.82 9.57
C GLY A 51 -2.50 1.81 9.76
N ASP A 52 -2.66 2.37 10.96
CA ASP A 52 -3.72 3.35 11.26
C ASP A 52 -3.53 4.70 10.56
N HIS A 53 -2.32 4.98 10.06
CA HIS A 53 -2.04 6.19 9.28
C HIS A 53 -2.43 6.06 7.81
N PHE A 54 -2.72 4.85 7.32
CA PHE A 54 -3.09 4.61 5.93
C PHE A 54 -4.27 5.48 5.45
N PRO A 55 -5.39 5.65 6.18
CA PRO A 55 -6.48 6.50 5.74
C PRO A 55 -6.06 7.96 5.51
N LYS A 56 -5.24 8.51 6.40
CA LYS A 56 -4.71 9.88 6.24
C LYS A 56 -3.81 10.02 5.00
N LEU A 57 -2.99 9.02 4.74
CA LEU A 57 -2.15 8.98 3.55
C LEU A 57 -2.98 8.83 2.27
N ALA A 58 -4.05 8.04 2.31
CA ALA A 58 -4.98 7.90 1.19
C ALA A 58 -5.70 9.23 0.88
N ASP A 59 -6.09 9.98 1.89
CA ASP A 59 -6.69 11.31 1.74
C ASP A 59 -5.70 12.31 1.13
N LEU A 60 -4.45 12.31 1.60
CA LEU A 60 -3.38 13.12 1.01
C LEU A 60 -3.12 12.76 -0.46
N TYR A 61 -3.18 11.48 -0.79
CA TYR A 61 -3.04 11.03 -2.16
C TYR A 61 -4.20 11.53 -3.06
N ALA A 62 -5.43 11.51 -2.55
CA ALA A 62 -6.59 11.99 -3.27
C ALA A 62 -6.53 13.50 -3.53
N LEU A 63 -5.90 14.27 -2.64
CA LEU A 63 -5.69 15.71 -2.78
C LEU A 63 -4.51 16.07 -3.71
N THR A 64 -3.64 15.13 -4.01
CA THR A 64 -2.48 15.36 -4.88
C THR A 64 -2.93 15.27 -6.34
N PRO A 65 -2.77 16.31 -7.17
CA PRO A 65 -3.22 16.28 -8.56
C PRO A 65 -2.50 15.17 -9.34
N GLU A 66 -3.29 14.44 -10.14
CA GLU A 66 -2.77 13.37 -10.99
C GLU A 66 -1.92 13.96 -12.13
N LEU A 67 -0.64 13.66 -12.12
CA LEU A 67 0.14 13.69 -13.35
C LEU A 67 -0.39 12.59 -14.26
N LYS A 68 -0.78 12.93 -15.48
CA LYS A 68 -1.26 12.00 -16.52
C LYS A 68 -0.31 10.80 -16.64
N GLY A 69 -0.65 9.68 -16.05
CA GLY A 69 0.08 8.44 -16.22
C GLY A 69 0.00 7.49 -15.03
N LYS A 70 -0.80 6.45 -15.14
CA LYS A 70 -0.77 5.19 -14.36
C LYS A 70 -0.86 5.33 -12.82
N GLY A 71 -1.97 5.87 -12.33
CA GLY A 71 -2.27 5.96 -10.90
C GLY A 71 -3.06 4.79 -10.30
N GLY A 72 -3.08 3.60 -10.93
CA GLY A 72 -3.96 2.49 -10.52
C GLY A 72 -3.55 1.71 -9.27
N GLY A 73 -2.31 1.85 -8.79
CA GLY A 73 -1.78 0.98 -7.73
C GLY A 73 -2.38 1.21 -6.35
N LEU A 74 -2.73 2.45 -6.00
CA LEU A 74 -3.19 2.76 -4.65
C LEU A 74 -4.61 2.26 -4.36
N GLY A 75 -5.46 2.14 -5.37
CA GLY A 75 -6.80 1.55 -5.23
C GLY A 75 -6.73 0.07 -4.80
N PHE A 76 -5.83 -0.69 -5.41
CA PHE A 76 -5.59 -2.09 -5.03
C PHE A 76 -4.98 -2.20 -3.63
N VAL A 77 -4.04 -1.32 -3.28
CA VAL A 77 -3.46 -1.28 -1.94
C VAL A 77 -4.50 -0.92 -0.90
N GLY A 78 -5.41 0.00 -1.20
CA GLY A 78 -6.55 0.34 -0.34
C GLY A 78 -7.48 -0.84 -0.11
N ALA A 79 -7.84 -1.57 -1.16
CA ALA A 79 -8.64 -2.78 -1.06
C ALA A 79 -7.92 -3.87 -0.24
N TYR A 80 -6.63 -4.07 -0.46
CA TYR A 80 -5.80 -5.00 0.30
C TYR A 80 -5.71 -4.61 1.77
N TYR A 81 -5.51 -3.33 2.08
CA TYR A 81 -5.50 -2.81 3.44
C TYR A 81 -6.82 -3.11 4.17
N HIS A 82 -7.96 -2.80 3.54
CA HIS A 82 -9.26 -3.08 4.14
C HIS A 82 -9.52 -4.57 4.32
N LEU A 83 -9.08 -5.39 3.38
CA LEU A 83 -9.16 -6.85 3.50
C LEU A 83 -8.34 -7.34 4.70
N MET A 84 -7.08 -6.89 4.84
CA MET A 84 -6.21 -7.28 5.96
C MET A 84 -6.76 -6.81 7.29
N LYS A 85 -7.32 -5.62 7.35
CA LYS A 85 -7.97 -5.09 8.55
C LYS A 85 -9.16 -5.95 8.98
N ARG A 86 -10.02 -6.33 8.04
CA ARG A 86 -11.18 -7.22 8.30
C ARG A 86 -10.74 -8.61 8.73
N LEU A 87 -9.75 -9.19 8.08
CA LEU A 87 -9.19 -10.49 8.45
C LEU A 87 -8.58 -10.46 9.86
N GLY A 88 -7.82 -9.42 10.19
CA GLY A 88 -7.28 -9.24 11.54
C GLY A 88 -8.36 -9.15 12.61
N GLN A 89 -9.46 -8.47 12.33
CA GLN A 89 -10.60 -8.37 13.24
C GLN A 89 -11.34 -9.70 13.38
N ALA A 90 -11.55 -10.43 12.28
CA ALA A 90 -12.28 -11.70 12.28
C ALA A 90 -11.48 -12.82 12.96
N PHE A 91 -10.19 -12.92 12.67
CA PHE A 91 -9.32 -14.01 13.14
C PHE A 91 -8.53 -13.67 14.41
N GLY A 92 -8.42 -12.39 14.77
CA GLY A 92 -7.66 -11.96 15.94
C GLY A 92 -8.15 -12.54 17.27
N ARG A 93 -9.42 -12.94 17.34
CA ARG A 93 -9.99 -13.62 18.51
C ARG A 93 -9.56 -15.08 18.63
N PHE A 94 -9.27 -15.74 17.50
CA PHE A 94 -8.95 -17.17 17.45
C PHE A 94 -7.46 -17.45 17.33
N ALA A 95 -6.71 -16.53 16.75
CA ALA A 95 -5.30 -16.67 16.52
C ALA A 95 -4.56 -15.33 16.69
N PRO A 96 -3.90 -15.09 17.83
CA PRO A 96 -3.17 -13.84 18.07
C PRO A 96 -2.03 -13.60 17.07
N SER A 97 -1.46 -14.67 16.50
CA SER A 97 -0.48 -14.57 15.41
C SER A 97 -1.06 -13.98 14.11
N ALA A 98 -2.35 -14.18 13.86
CA ALA A 98 -3.03 -13.62 12.69
C ALA A 98 -3.21 -12.10 12.83
N SER A 99 -3.46 -11.57 14.03
CA SER A 99 -3.56 -10.14 14.26
C SER A 99 -2.22 -9.43 14.04
N SER A 100 -1.13 -9.98 14.57
CA SER A 100 0.21 -9.41 14.38
C SER A 100 0.66 -9.44 12.91
N TRP A 101 0.31 -10.48 12.18
CA TRP A 101 0.56 -10.55 10.74
C TRP A 101 -0.25 -9.49 9.99
N SER A 102 -1.53 -9.35 10.31
CA SER A 102 -2.42 -8.35 9.72
C SER A 102 -1.90 -6.92 9.96
N GLU A 103 -1.41 -6.61 11.16
CA GLU A 103 -0.82 -5.32 11.48
C GLU A 103 0.43 -5.02 10.65
N ARG A 104 1.30 -6.01 10.46
CA ARG A 104 2.47 -5.87 9.59
C ARG A 104 2.09 -5.58 8.14
N GLU A 105 1.09 -6.26 7.61
CA GLU A 105 0.60 -6.03 6.25
C GLU A 105 -0.04 -4.63 6.11
N GLN A 106 -0.79 -4.18 7.11
CA GLN A 106 -1.32 -2.81 7.15
C GLN A 106 -0.20 -1.76 7.20
N GLN A 107 0.84 -2.00 7.96
CA GLN A 107 2.03 -1.13 8.00
C GLN A 107 2.74 -1.08 6.65
N LEU A 108 2.89 -2.21 5.95
CA LEU A 108 3.43 -2.24 4.59
C LEU A 108 2.60 -1.41 3.62
N CYS A 109 1.27 -1.48 3.71
CA CYS A 109 0.37 -0.65 2.91
C CYS A 109 0.57 0.84 3.18
N ALA A 110 0.69 1.24 4.44
CA ALA A 110 0.95 2.63 4.83
C ALA A 110 2.30 3.14 4.30
N ARG A 111 3.35 2.35 4.41
CA ARG A 111 4.67 2.70 3.86
C ARG A 111 4.65 2.80 2.34
N TYR A 112 3.98 1.88 1.66
CA TYR A 112 3.79 1.93 0.21
C TYR A 112 3.10 3.24 -0.20
N ALA A 113 2.00 3.59 0.46
CA ALA A 113 1.28 4.83 0.19
C ALA A 113 2.16 6.06 0.40
N ALA A 114 2.91 6.12 1.49
CA ALA A 114 3.83 7.22 1.79
C ALA A 114 4.91 7.39 0.72
N VAL A 115 5.50 6.31 0.24
CA VAL A 115 6.51 6.33 -0.84
C VAL A 115 5.89 6.81 -2.16
N GLN A 116 4.70 6.34 -2.51
CA GLN A 116 4.02 6.73 -3.75
C GLN A 116 3.61 8.21 -3.73
N ILE A 117 3.13 8.71 -2.61
CA ILE A 117 2.81 10.14 -2.44
C ILE A 117 4.09 10.98 -2.57
N GLY A 118 5.18 10.56 -1.93
CA GLY A 118 6.47 11.23 -2.03
C GLY A 118 6.96 11.36 -3.48
N ARG A 119 6.89 10.28 -4.25
CA ARG A 119 7.26 10.28 -5.68
C ARG A 119 6.41 11.24 -6.51
N ARG A 120 5.09 11.28 -6.26
CA ARG A 120 4.19 12.22 -6.94
C ARG A 120 4.51 13.66 -6.59
N LEU A 121 4.74 13.93 -5.32
CA LEU A 121 5.09 15.28 -4.87
C LEU A 121 6.39 15.77 -5.51
N GLU A 122 7.42 14.93 -5.53
CA GLU A 122 8.70 15.25 -6.17
C GLU A 122 8.55 15.49 -7.68
N ALA A 123 7.76 14.67 -8.37
CA ALA A 123 7.46 14.84 -9.79
C ALA A 123 6.73 16.16 -10.08
N ASN A 124 5.75 16.53 -9.24
CA ASN A 124 5.02 17.79 -9.35
C ASN A 124 5.93 19.00 -9.11
N LEU A 125 6.83 18.92 -8.13
CA LEU A 125 7.80 19.97 -7.85
C LEU A 125 8.82 20.14 -8.98
N ALA A 126 9.30 19.04 -9.55
CA ALA A 126 10.22 19.07 -10.70
C ALA A 126 9.55 19.72 -11.92
N GLN A 127 8.27 19.39 -12.18
CA GLN A 127 7.49 20.02 -13.26
C GLN A 127 7.28 21.52 -13.01
N ALA A 128 6.94 21.92 -11.80
CA ALA A 128 6.79 23.33 -11.44
C ALA A 128 8.11 24.11 -11.58
N ALA A 129 9.24 23.50 -11.22
CA ALA A 129 10.56 24.10 -11.40
C ALA A 129 10.91 24.27 -12.88
N SER A 130 10.59 23.30 -13.74
CA SER A 130 10.81 23.40 -15.19
C SER A 130 10.00 24.52 -15.84
N LEU A 131 8.77 24.76 -15.38
CA LEU A 131 7.94 25.86 -15.86
C LEU A 131 8.42 27.24 -15.42
N ARG A 132 9.10 27.33 -14.28
CA ARG A 132 9.70 28.59 -13.80
C ARG A 132 11.00 28.94 -14.52
N SER A 133 11.69 27.97 -15.07
CA SER A 133 12.95 28.19 -15.81
C SER A 133 12.76 28.58 -17.28
N CYS A 134 11.53 28.52 -17.75
CA CYS A 134 11.11 29.09 -19.03
C CYS A 134 10.61 30.52 -18.83
#